data_704260dbd35d401113c7fbf33f8c6ae4
#
_entry.id   704260dbd35d401113c7fbf33f8c6ae4
#
_cell.length_a   1.000
_cell.length_b   1.000
_cell.length_c   1.000
_cell.angle_alpha   90.00
_cell.angle_beta   90.00
_cell.angle_gamma   90.00
#
_symmetry.space_group_name_H-M   'P 1'
#
loop_
_entity.id
_entity.type
_entity.pdbx_description
1 polymer ?
#
loop_
_entity_poly.entity_id
_entity_poly.type
_entity_poly.pdbx_seq_one_letter_code
_entity_poly.pdbx_strand_id
1 'polypeptide(L)'
;ITTYGFTFTGGYKNFDFNFLLQGEGGRKAMITIDHFFPLDNNGNIQRDAFENRWTQANPDPNAKYPKLILTSTDFYLANPVDYWFRNATFLRLKNVQIGYSLPKEIVNKISLNRLRIYITGENLFTLTNYYKNWDPEMSTGGSNRFYPLTRLYAVGVNIDF
;
A
#
# COMPACT_ATOMS: atom_id res chain seq x y z
N ILE A 1 17.84 1.45 -1.54
CA ILE A 1 16.56 1.54 -0.81
C ILE A 1 16.88 1.96 0.62
N THR A 2 16.21 2.99 1.11
CA THR A 2 16.31 3.44 2.49
C THR A 2 14.95 3.22 3.14
N THR A 3 14.89 2.38 4.17
CA THR A 3 13.68 2.15 4.96
C THR A 3 13.69 3.08 6.17
N TYR A 4 12.56 3.70 6.47
CA TYR A 4 12.42 4.60 7.61
C TYR A 4 11.09 4.36 8.32
N GLY A 5 11.10 4.61 9.62
CA GLY A 5 9.92 4.51 10.46
C GLY A 5 9.95 5.59 11.56
N PHE A 6 8.78 6.20 11.80
CA PHE A 6 8.60 7.21 12.83
C PHE A 6 7.43 6.81 13.71
N THR A 7 7.72 6.60 14.99
CA THR A 7 6.68 6.38 16.00
C THR A 7 6.48 7.65 16.79
N PHE A 8 5.26 8.08 16.92
CA PHE A 8 4.86 9.21 17.73
C PHE A 8 3.85 8.75 18.77
N THR A 9 4.18 8.92 20.05
CA THR A 9 3.34 8.57 21.19
C THR A 9 3.16 9.78 22.06
N GLY A 10 1.93 10.05 22.49
CA GLY A 10 1.63 11.17 23.35
C GLY A 10 0.33 11.00 24.11
N GLY A 11 0.11 11.91 25.05
CA GLY A 11 -1.11 11.95 25.84
C GLY A 11 -1.48 13.38 26.19
N TYR A 12 -2.77 13.64 26.25
CA TYR A 12 -3.31 14.90 26.71
C TYR A 12 -4.57 14.67 27.55
N LYS A 13 -4.50 15.04 28.82
CA LYS A 13 -5.57 14.74 29.81
C LYS A 13 -5.84 13.24 29.85
N ASN A 14 -7.04 12.83 29.47
CA ASN A 14 -7.48 11.44 29.46
C ASN A 14 -7.32 10.75 28.10
N PHE A 15 -6.80 11.45 27.10
CA PHE A 15 -6.53 10.90 25.76
C PHE A 15 -5.08 10.43 25.68
N ASP A 16 -4.89 9.29 25.03
CA ASP A 16 -3.60 8.80 24.56
C ASP A 16 -3.66 8.50 23.07
N PHE A 17 -2.54 8.68 22.41
CA PHE A 17 -2.44 8.42 20.97
C PHE A 17 -1.06 7.86 20.62
N ASN A 18 -1.08 6.99 19.65
CA ASN A 18 0.10 6.40 19.05
C ASN A 18 -0.06 6.37 17.54
N PHE A 19 0.97 6.80 16.80
CA PHE A 19 1.01 6.76 15.34
C PHE A 19 2.33 6.13 14.90
N LEU A 20 2.26 5.24 13.92
CA LEU A 20 3.42 4.69 13.24
C LEU A 20 3.34 5.05 11.74
N LEU A 21 4.30 5.85 11.31
CA LEU A 21 4.57 6.11 9.91
C LEU A 21 5.74 5.23 9.46
N GLN A 22 5.59 4.53 8.36
CA GLN A 22 6.63 3.69 7.76
C GLN A 22 6.73 3.98 6.27
N GLY A 23 7.94 3.96 5.73
CA GLY A 23 8.13 4.15 4.32
C GLY A 23 9.46 3.63 3.79
N GLU A 24 9.58 3.63 2.47
CA GLU A 24 10.81 3.30 1.76
C GLU A 24 11.09 4.38 0.71
N GLY A 25 12.31 4.90 0.73
CA GLY A 25 12.82 5.84 -0.25
C GLY A 25 13.74 5.16 -1.26
N GLY A 26 13.71 5.63 -2.51
CA GLY A 26 14.56 5.09 -3.58
C GLY A 26 14.19 3.67 -4.02
N ARG A 27 12.99 3.20 -3.68
CA ARG A 27 12.50 1.89 -4.12
C ARG A 27 12.10 1.95 -5.59
N LYS A 28 12.62 1.03 -6.38
CA LYS A 28 12.14 0.74 -7.73
C LYS A 28 11.51 -0.64 -7.73
N ALA A 29 10.33 -0.76 -8.28
CA ALA A 29 9.62 -2.02 -8.44
C ALA A 29 9.44 -2.31 -9.93
N MET A 30 9.77 -3.52 -10.33
CA MET A 30 9.52 -3.99 -11.70
C MET A 30 8.04 -4.36 -11.82
N ILE A 31 7.40 -3.85 -12.84
CA ILE A 31 6.06 -4.28 -13.18
C ILE A 31 6.18 -5.62 -13.87
N THR A 32 5.66 -6.63 -13.25
CA THR A 32 5.67 -7.95 -13.85
C THR A 32 4.49 -8.16 -14.80
N ILE A 33 4.70 -9.07 -15.65
CA ILE A 33 4.13 -9.35 -16.94
C ILE A 33 2.64 -9.67 -16.94
N ASP A 34 2.16 -10.44 -15.98
CA ASP A 34 0.79 -11.00 -16.00
C ASP A 34 -0.33 -9.95 -16.09
N HIS A 35 -0.01 -8.67 -15.79
CA HIS A 35 -1.01 -7.59 -15.79
C HIS A 35 -0.83 -6.58 -16.92
N PHE A 36 0.33 -6.59 -17.58
CA PHE A 36 0.66 -5.60 -18.61
C PHE A 36 0.91 -6.22 -19.99
N PHE A 37 1.16 -7.53 -20.06
CA PHE A 37 1.25 -8.22 -21.33
C PHE A 37 -0.11 -8.87 -21.64
N PRO A 38 -0.86 -8.17 -22.47
CA PRO A 38 -2.10 -8.74 -22.94
C PRO A 38 -1.78 -9.92 -23.84
N LEU A 39 -2.61 -10.92 -23.79
CA LEU A 39 -2.60 -12.07 -24.68
C LEU A 39 -1.55 -13.13 -24.35
N ASP A 40 -0.79 -13.00 -23.26
CA ASP A 40 -0.08 -14.13 -22.70
C ASP A 40 -1.07 -15.06 -22.01
N ASN A 41 -0.98 -16.34 -22.29
CA ASN A 41 -1.88 -17.38 -21.77
C ASN A 41 -3.40 -17.08 -21.97
N ASN A 42 -3.78 -16.45 -23.08
CA ASN A 42 -5.14 -16.01 -23.36
C ASN A 42 -5.71 -14.99 -22.34
N GLY A 43 -4.84 -14.22 -21.70
CA GLY A 43 -5.23 -13.18 -20.77
C GLY A 43 -5.89 -11.97 -21.42
N ASN A 44 -6.60 -11.20 -20.62
CA ASN A 44 -7.19 -9.93 -21.00
C ASN A 44 -6.23 -8.77 -20.76
N ILE A 45 -6.29 -7.74 -21.61
CA ILE A 45 -5.55 -6.50 -21.42
C ILE A 45 -6.28 -5.55 -20.47
N GLN A 46 -5.55 -4.84 -19.63
CA GLN A 46 -6.09 -3.73 -18.88
C GLN A 46 -6.44 -2.56 -19.80
N ARG A 47 -7.57 -1.88 -19.53
CA ARG A 47 -8.03 -0.73 -20.32
C ARG A 47 -6.97 0.35 -20.45
N ASP A 48 -6.29 0.72 -19.35
CA ASP A 48 -5.24 1.73 -19.36
C ASP A 48 -4.08 1.36 -20.29
N ALA A 49 -3.69 0.09 -20.32
CA ALA A 49 -2.65 -0.40 -21.22
C ALA A 49 -3.11 -0.42 -22.67
N PHE A 50 -4.37 -0.74 -22.92
CA PHE A 50 -4.95 -0.72 -24.27
C PHE A 50 -5.08 0.70 -24.83
N GLU A 51 -5.57 1.64 -24.06
CA GLU A 51 -5.83 3.02 -24.50
C GLU A 51 -4.55 3.84 -24.66
N ASN A 52 -3.54 3.62 -23.79
CA ASN A 52 -2.32 4.43 -23.73
C ASN A 52 -1.07 3.74 -24.31
N ARG A 53 -1.26 2.70 -25.13
CA ARG A 53 -0.16 2.04 -25.83
C ARG A 53 0.27 2.80 -27.08
N TRP A 54 1.51 2.60 -27.47
CA TRP A 54 1.97 2.99 -28.80
C TRP A 54 1.23 2.19 -29.89
N THR A 55 0.81 2.84 -30.94
CA THR A 55 0.22 2.21 -32.13
C THR A 55 0.78 2.85 -33.39
N GLN A 56 0.76 2.11 -34.50
CA GLN A 56 1.17 2.67 -35.80
C GLN A 56 0.24 3.79 -36.27
N ALA A 57 -1.02 3.76 -35.87
CA ALA A 57 -2.02 4.81 -36.17
C ALA A 57 -1.81 6.07 -35.33
N ASN A 58 -1.22 5.93 -34.14
CA ASN A 58 -0.86 7.02 -33.24
C ASN A 58 0.57 6.79 -32.71
N PRO A 59 1.60 7.16 -33.48
CA PRO A 59 3.00 6.89 -33.13
C PRO A 59 3.52 7.94 -32.12
N ASP A 60 3.08 7.87 -30.88
CA ASP A 60 3.55 8.72 -29.80
C ASP A 60 4.85 8.14 -29.19
N PRO A 61 6.00 8.83 -29.29
CA PRO A 61 7.25 8.38 -28.68
C PRO A 61 7.20 8.37 -27.14
N ASN A 62 6.25 9.08 -26.53
CA ASN A 62 6.03 9.15 -25.10
C ASN A 62 4.86 8.25 -24.63
N ALA A 63 4.38 7.36 -25.49
CA ALA A 63 3.30 6.44 -25.12
C ALA A 63 3.61 5.71 -23.80
N LYS A 64 2.60 5.65 -22.93
CA LYS A 64 2.75 5.05 -21.59
C LYS A 64 3.08 3.55 -21.64
N TYR A 65 2.68 2.88 -22.72
CA TYR A 65 2.92 1.45 -22.94
C TYR A 65 3.44 1.20 -24.35
N PRO A 66 4.29 0.16 -24.54
CA PRO A 66 4.79 -0.19 -25.85
C PRO A 66 3.68 -0.77 -26.74
N LYS A 67 4.03 -1.02 -28.01
CA LYS A 67 3.16 -1.74 -28.95
C LYS A 67 2.82 -3.12 -28.39
N LEU A 68 1.56 -3.50 -28.53
CA LEU A 68 1.13 -4.88 -28.24
C LEU A 68 1.75 -5.86 -29.22
N ILE A 69 2.32 -6.94 -28.69
CA ILE A 69 2.93 -8.02 -29.45
C ILE A 69 2.29 -9.33 -29.01
N LEU A 70 1.89 -10.14 -29.97
CA LEU A 70 1.32 -11.48 -29.75
C LEU A 70 2.39 -12.56 -29.51
N THR A 71 3.62 -12.18 -29.25
CA THR A 71 4.73 -13.10 -29.03
C THR A 71 4.96 -13.38 -27.56
N SER A 72 5.60 -14.51 -27.30
CA SER A 72 5.85 -15.01 -25.96
C SER A 72 6.46 -13.95 -25.02
N THR A 73 6.02 -13.98 -23.82
CA THR A 73 6.52 -13.26 -22.65
C THR A 73 8.03 -13.37 -22.45
N ASP A 74 8.63 -14.42 -22.99
CA ASP A 74 10.05 -14.72 -22.83
C ASP A 74 10.98 -13.61 -23.31
N PHE A 75 10.60 -12.90 -24.38
CA PHE A 75 11.42 -11.78 -24.88
C PHE A 75 11.55 -10.65 -23.84
N TYR A 76 10.47 -10.29 -23.18
CA TYR A 76 10.43 -9.19 -22.22
C TYR A 76 10.97 -9.63 -20.84
N LEU A 77 10.81 -10.90 -20.46
CA LEU A 77 11.37 -11.48 -19.26
C LEU A 77 12.89 -11.63 -19.36
N ALA A 78 13.36 -12.07 -20.52
CA ALA A 78 14.78 -12.24 -20.78
C ALA A 78 15.54 -10.90 -20.92
N ASN A 79 14.84 -9.80 -21.23
CA ASN A 79 15.41 -8.49 -21.46
C ASN A 79 14.74 -7.41 -20.60
N PRO A 80 14.97 -7.40 -19.27
CA PRO A 80 14.43 -6.37 -18.42
C PRO A 80 15.00 -5.01 -18.81
N VAL A 81 14.16 -4.13 -19.32
CA VAL A 81 14.53 -2.75 -19.65
C VAL A 81 14.03 -1.79 -18.58
N ASP A 82 14.69 -0.65 -18.43
CA ASP A 82 14.35 0.38 -17.43
C ASP A 82 12.88 0.83 -17.48
N TYR A 83 12.26 0.68 -18.63
CA TYR A 83 10.84 0.96 -18.82
C TYR A 83 9.94 0.22 -17.83
N TRP A 84 10.27 -1.01 -17.45
CA TRP A 84 9.46 -1.83 -16.52
C TRP A 84 9.67 -1.49 -15.06
N PHE A 85 10.71 -0.71 -14.75
CA PHE A 85 10.96 -0.27 -13.37
C PHE A 85 10.22 1.04 -13.11
N ARG A 86 9.41 1.03 -12.08
CA ARG A 86 8.68 2.22 -11.62
C ARG A 86 9.10 2.61 -10.22
N ASN A 87 9.00 3.91 -9.95
CA ASN A 87 9.23 4.41 -8.60
C ASN A 87 8.13 3.89 -7.67
N ALA A 88 8.53 3.06 -6.72
CA ALA A 88 7.67 2.49 -5.69
C ALA A 88 7.99 3.06 -4.30
N THR A 89 8.62 4.23 -4.24
CA THR A 89 8.79 5.00 -3.00
C THR A 89 7.43 5.28 -2.39
N PHE A 90 7.32 5.09 -1.08
CA PHE A 90 6.06 5.32 -0.38
C PHE A 90 6.27 5.80 1.06
N LEU A 91 5.22 6.41 1.60
CA LEU A 91 5.04 6.69 3.03
C LEU A 91 3.65 6.22 3.43
N ARG A 92 3.56 5.38 4.45
CA ARG A 92 2.32 4.77 4.93
C ARG A 92 2.06 5.10 6.39
N LEU A 93 0.83 5.47 6.69
CA LEU A 93 0.32 5.49 8.05
C LEU A 93 -0.04 4.05 8.43
N LYS A 94 0.94 3.37 9.03
CA LYS A 94 0.91 1.92 9.28
C LYS A 94 -0.02 1.55 10.41
N ASN A 95 0.03 2.35 11.48
CA ASN A 95 -0.82 2.16 12.65
C ASN A 95 -1.23 3.50 13.25
N VAL A 96 -2.46 3.59 13.70
CA VAL A 96 -3.00 4.68 14.50
C VAL A 96 -3.79 4.08 15.64
N GLN A 97 -3.53 4.52 16.85
CA GLN A 97 -4.36 4.20 17.99
C GLN A 97 -4.67 5.48 18.77
N ILE A 98 -5.94 5.67 19.09
CA ILE A 98 -6.42 6.76 19.93
C ILE A 98 -7.24 6.14 21.05
N GLY A 99 -6.83 6.38 22.30
CA GLY A 99 -7.48 5.89 23.49
C GLY A 99 -8.03 7.02 24.35
N TYR A 100 -9.06 6.71 25.10
CA TYR A 100 -9.63 7.57 26.12
C TYR A 100 -9.80 6.77 27.42
N SER A 101 -9.13 7.19 28.47
CA SER A 101 -9.28 6.62 29.81
C SER A 101 -10.34 7.40 30.57
N LEU A 102 -11.33 6.72 31.12
CA LEU A 102 -12.37 7.38 31.89
C LEU A 102 -11.79 8.02 33.17
N PRO A 103 -12.30 9.18 33.58
CA PRO A 103 -11.91 9.81 34.83
C PRO A 103 -12.16 8.91 36.06
N LYS A 104 -11.30 9.01 37.07
CA LYS A 104 -11.38 8.17 38.28
C LYS A 104 -12.72 8.30 39.00
N GLU A 105 -13.33 9.48 38.99
CA GLU A 105 -14.63 9.74 39.60
C GLU A 105 -15.76 8.90 38.99
N ILE A 106 -15.64 8.54 37.73
CA ILE A 106 -16.62 7.68 37.05
C ILE A 106 -16.29 6.22 37.29
N VAL A 107 -15.03 5.83 37.13
CA VAL A 107 -14.56 4.46 37.22
C VAL A 107 -14.80 3.89 38.63
N ASN A 108 -14.55 4.68 39.67
CA ASN A 108 -14.78 4.29 41.07
C ASN A 108 -16.26 4.00 41.38
N LYS A 109 -17.19 4.69 40.71
CA LYS A 109 -18.64 4.45 40.91
C LYS A 109 -19.10 3.08 40.44
N ILE A 110 -18.35 2.47 39.54
CA ILE A 110 -18.63 1.14 38.97
C ILE A 110 -17.65 0.06 39.49
N SER A 111 -16.92 0.41 40.59
CA SER A 111 -15.96 -0.51 41.25
C SER A 111 -14.85 -1.04 40.32
N LEU A 112 -14.39 -0.23 39.39
CA LEU A 112 -13.25 -0.53 38.54
C LEU A 112 -12.05 0.33 38.91
N ASN A 113 -10.83 -0.16 38.67
CA ASN A 113 -9.61 0.60 38.84
C ASN A 113 -9.30 1.47 37.59
N ARG A 114 -9.60 0.94 36.42
CA ARG A 114 -9.41 1.65 35.15
C ARG A 114 -10.38 1.14 34.07
N LEU A 115 -10.85 2.08 33.26
CA LEU A 115 -11.59 1.78 32.04
C LEU A 115 -11.04 2.66 30.91
N ARG A 116 -10.47 2.02 29.87
CA ARG A 116 -9.96 2.70 28.69
C ARG A 116 -10.63 2.15 27.46
N ILE A 117 -11.22 3.03 26.64
CA ILE A 117 -11.80 2.71 25.34
C ILE A 117 -10.84 3.22 24.28
N TYR A 118 -10.58 2.44 23.25
CA TYR A 118 -9.68 2.86 22.18
C TYR A 118 -10.19 2.42 20.81
N ILE A 119 -9.80 3.19 19.81
CA ILE A 119 -9.95 2.85 18.40
C ILE A 119 -8.55 2.66 17.81
N THR A 120 -8.42 1.69 16.92
CA THR A 120 -7.19 1.48 16.16
C THR A 120 -7.49 1.34 14.68
N GLY A 121 -6.53 1.77 13.88
CA GLY A 121 -6.59 1.62 12.44
C GLY A 121 -5.23 1.21 11.89
N GLU A 122 -5.22 0.29 10.93
CA GLU A 122 -4.00 -0.16 10.27
C GLU A 122 -4.04 0.11 8.77
N ASN A 123 -2.89 0.47 8.22
CA ASN A 123 -2.70 0.74 6.80
C ASN A 123 -3.68 1.77 6.23
N LEU A 124 -4.01 2.80 7.02
CA LEU A 124 -5.11 3.72 6.72
C LEU A 124 -4.84 4.54 5.46
N PHE A 125 -3.60 4.91 5.23
CA PHE A 125 -3.23 5.83 4.17
C PHE A 125 -1.82 5.54 3.64
N THR A 126 -1.66 5.58 2.31
CA THR A 126 -0.36 5.41 1.65
C THR A 126 -0.18 6.51 0.62
N LEU A 127 0.90 7.28 0.79
CA LEU A 127 1.40 8.24 -0.20
C LEU A 127 2.40 7.54 -1.09
N THR A 128 2.15 7.49 -2.39
CA THR A 128 3.05 6.90 -3.37
C THR A 128 2.73 7.42 -4.77
N ASN A 129 3.75 7.44 -5.62
CA ASN A 129 3.60 7.66 -7.06
C ASN A 129 3.58 6.34 -7.86
N TYR A 130 3.50 5.21 -7.15
CA TYR A 130 3.37 3.91 -7.77
C TYR A 130 1.99 3.75 -8.45
N TYR A 131 1.77 2.67 -9.16
CA TYR A 131 0.50 2.44 -9.85
C TYR A 131 -0.70 2.51 -8.91
N LYS A 132 -1.72 3.21 -9.37
CA LYS A 132 -3.01 3.25 -8.66
C LYS A 132 -3.55 1.83 -8.50
N ASN A 133 -3.99 1.48 -7.31
CA ASN A 133 -4.51 0.17 -6.91
C ASN A 133 -3.45 -0.93 -6.72
N TRP A 134 -2.16 -0.59 -6.79
CA TRP A 134 -1.08 -1.51 -6.48
C TRP A 134 -0.36 -1.08 -5.22
N ASP A 135 -0.02 -2.06 -4.38
CA ASP A 135 0.75 -1.77 -3.17
C ASP A 135 2.23 -1.62 -3.52
N PRO A 136 2.87 -0.47 -3.21
CA PRO A 136 4.28 -0.26 -3.49
C PRO A 136 5.21 -1.17 -2.68
N GLU A 137 4.73 -1.76 -1.58
CA GLU A 137 5.48 -2.68 -0.72
C GLU A 137 5.48 -4.12 -1.26
N MET A 138 4.66 -4.42 -2.26
CA MET A 138 4.58 -5.75 -2.84
C MET A 138 5.92 -6.19 -3.43
N SER A 139 6.24 -7.47 -3.24
CA SER A 139 7.41 -8.08 -3.86
C SER A 139 7.25 -8.12 -5.37
N THR A 140 8.34 -7.81 -6.07
CA THR A 140 8.38 -7.77 -7.54
C THR A 140 8.88 -9.07 -8.16
N GLY A 141 9.11 -10.09 -7.34
CA GLY A 141 9.56 -11.42 -7.79
C GLY A 141 8.47 -12.46 -7.59
N GLY A 142 8.04 -13.11 -8.65
CA GLY A 142 7.08 -14.21 -8.59
C GLY A 142 5.77 -13.96 -9.35
N SER A 143 4.81 -14.83 -9.17
CA SER A 143 3.56 -14.89 -9.94
C SER A 143 2.55 -13.76 -9.73
N ASN A 144 2.92 -12.65 -9.12
CA ASN A 144 2.07 -11.44 -8.90
C ASN A 144 0.66 -11.70 -8.36
N ARG A 145 0.41 -12.85 -7.79
CA ARG A 145 -0.86 -13.22 -7.18
C ARG A 145 -0.87 -12.86 -5.71
N PHE A 146 -0.76 -11.57 -5.42
CA PHE A 146 -0.75 -11.08 -4.05
C PHE A 146 -2.15 -10.63 -3.64
N TYR A 147 -2.50 -10.95 -2.40
CA TYR A 147 -3.68 -10.40 -1.79
C TYR A 147 -3.45 -8.90 -1.50
N PRO A 148 -4.37 -8.01 -1.89
CA PRO A 148 -4.23 -6.59 -1.60
C PRO A 148 -4.10 -6.33 -0.10
N LEU A 149 -3.23 -5.39 0.28
CA LEU A 149 -3.10 -4.99 1.68
C LEU A 149 -4.41 -4.36 2.14
N THR A 150 -4.99 -4.93 3.19
CA THR A 150 -6.27 -4.49 3.75
C THR A 150 -6.07 -3.35 4.75
N ARG A 151 -7.07 -2.48 4.83
CA ARG A 151 -7.23 -1.54 5.95
C ARG A 151 -8.01 -2.23 7.05
N LEU A 152 -7.53 -2.10 8.27
CA LEU A 152 -8.22 -2.63 9.44
C LEU A 152 -8.68 -1.47 10.32
N TYR A 153 -9.87 -1.59 10.86
CA TYR A 153 -10.41 -0.71 11.89
C TYR A 153 -10.92 -1.59 13.03
N ALA A 154 -10.53 -1.27 14.24
CA ALA A 154 -10.99 -2.01 15.42
C ALA A 154 -11.30 -1.05 16.57
N VAL A 155 -12.19 -1.48 17.43
CA VAL A 155 -12.51 -0.83 18.71
C VAL A 155 -12.21 -1.81 19.81
N GLY A 156 -11.59 -1.34 20.87
CA GLY A 156 -11.26 -2.17 22.02
C GLY A 156 -11.52 -1.45 23.33
N VAL A 157 -11.61 -2.25 24.39
CA VAL A 157 -11.80 -1.80 25.77
C VAL A 157 -10.80 -2.53 26.66
N ASN A 158 -10.08 -1.75 27.49
CA ASN A 158 -9.24 -2.29 28.56
C ASN A 158 -9.92 -2.00 29.89
N ILE A 159 -10.08 -3.03 30.70
CA ILE A 159 -10.74 -2.95 32.01
C ILE A 159 -9.80 -3.53 33.05
N ASP A 160 -9.52 -2.75 34.10
CA ASP A 160 -8.74 -3.18 35.25
C ASP A 160 -9.68 -3.15 36.47
N PHE A 161 -9.76 -4.27 37.19
CA PHE A 161 -10.61 -4.49 38.37
C PHE A 161 -9.88 -4.24 39.67
#